data_c7cca9df829d7271e7dd3f6de7c7b489
#
_entry.id   c7cca9df829d7271e7dd3f6de7c7b489
#
_cell.length_a   1.000
_cell.length_b   1.000
_cell.length_c   1.000
_cell.angle_alpha   90.00
_cell.angle_beta   90.00
_cell.angle_gamma   90.00
#
_symmetry.space_group_name_H-M   'P 1'
#
loop_
_entity.id
_entity.type
_entity.pdbx_description
1 polymer ?
#
loop_
_entity_poly.entity_id
_entity_poly.type
_entity_poly.pdbx_seq_one_letter_code
_entity_poly.pdbx_strand_id
1 'polypeptide(L)'
;MRRIRAVFLVFIVSASFVRQGDAQMCAPPPGFVDIPAPAIAATEELVSHTEEITIDRPFAVVLDSLNKPLKDTIHKTSALPGVSGDYTLSKISFGLPGSRRIVCLTDGSTLQEQVLTREQTGHSSHFRYVVWHYTSAQARPIDYGVGDFLYTDLGGGRTHITWTYSFKLKEDRFPGYLGAFGRYLFRVGFLDHQYAAMMRGTLDGTKANAEH
;
A
#
# COMPACT_ATOMS: atom_id res chain seq x y z
N MET A 1 22.10 73.30 -28.22
CA MET A 1 22.57 71.88 -28.39
C MET A 1 22.19 71.09 -27.17
N ARG A 2 21.08 70.35 -27.25
CA ARG A 2 20.58 69.48 -26.17
C ARG A 2 20.99 68.05 -26.48
N ARG A 3 21.79 67.40 -25.63
CA ARG A 3 22.19 66.00 -25.75
C ARG A 3 21.12 65.10 -25.10
N ILE A 4 20.44 64.28 -25.90
CA ILE A 4 19.52 63.26 -25.47
C ILE A 4 20.35 62.03 -25.06
N ARG A 5 20.29 61.64 -23.77
CA ARG A 5 20.85 60.40 -23.27
C ARG A 5 19.78 59.33 -23.41
N ALA A 6 20.01 58.33 -24.28
CA ALA A 6 19.20 57.13 -24.39
C ALA A 6 19.55 56.22 -23.20
N VAL A 7 18.54 55.88 -22.39
CA VAL A 7 18.63 54.87 -21.33
C VAL A 7 18.18 53.56 -21.94
N PHE A 8 19.11 52.63 -22.09
CA PHE A 8 18.79 51.23 -22.47
C PHE A 8 18.31 50.48 -21.22
N LEU A 9 17.01 50.11 -21.21
CA LEU A 9 16.41 49.23 -20.22
C LEU A 9 16.68 47.80 -20.65
N VAL A 10 17.57 47.10 -19.95
CA VAL A 10 17.82 45.68 -20.16
C VAL A 10 16.76 44.92 -19.37
N PHE A 11 15.80 44.29 -20.10
CA PHE A 11 14.88 43.31 -19.50
C PHE A 11 15.60 41.99 -19.29
N ILE A 12 15.92 41.68 -18.02
CA ILE A 12 16.33 40.32 -17.64
C ILE A 12 15.08 39.45 -17.53
N VAL A 13 14.85 38.64 -18.55
CA VAL A 13 13.84 37.60 -18.50
C VAL A 13 14.38 36.44 -17.62
N SER A 14 13.97 36.44 -16.38
CA SER A 14 14.25 35.31 -15.48
C SER A 14 13.40 34.12 -15.94
N ALA A 15 13.98 33.20 -16.71
CA ALA A 15 13.38 31.91 -17.01
C ALA A 15 13.31 31.09 -15.74
N SER A 16 12.15 31.06 -15.09
CA SER A 16 11.87 30.11 -14.02
C SER A 16 11.80 28.70 -14.64
N PHE A 17 12.89 27.97 -14.55
CA PHE A 17 12.87 26.54 -14.82
C PHE A 17 11.97 25.88 -13.76
N VAL A 18 10.72 25.61 -14.12
CA VAL A 18 9.88 24.64 -13.42
C VAL A 18 10.59 23.30 -13.61
N ARG A 19 11.31 22.84 -12.58
CA ARG A 19 11.77 21.46 -12.53
C ARG A 19 10.51 20.60 -12.59
N GLN A 20 10.28 19.98 -13.75
CA GLN A 20 9.44 18.78 -13.81
C GLN A 20 10.03 17.82 -12.79
N GLY A 21 9.28 17.54 -11.73
CA GLY A 21 9.70 16.55 -10.74
C GLY A 21 9.87 15.23 -11.46
N ASP A 22 11.12 14.77 -11.58
CA ASP A 22 11.41 13.40 -11.94
C ASP A 22 10.56 12.52 -11.03
N ALA A 23 9.72 11.66 -11.61
CA ALA A 23 9.01 10.65 -10.86
C ALA A 23 10.08 9.82 -10.14
N GLN A 24 10.27 10.08 -8.85
CA GLN A 24 11.32 9.46 -8.05
C GLN A 24 11.08 7.95 -8.10
N MET A 25 11.97 7.22 -8.77
CA MET A 25 11.90 5.76 -8.80
C MET A 25 11.91 5.25 -7.37
N CYS A 26 11.04 4.30 -7.07
CA CYS A 26 11.03 3.64 -5.77
C CYS A 26 12.39 3.00 -5.53
N ALA A 27 13.06 3.40 -4.46
CA ALA A 27 14.37 2.90 -4.06
C ALA A 27 14.48 2.96 -2.52
N PRO A 28 15.38 2.19 -1.92
CA PRO A 28 15.68 2.32 -0.50
C PRO A 28 16.05 3.78 -0.16
N PRO A 29 15.40 4.40 0.86
CA PRO A 29 15.76 5.76 1.24
C PRO A 29 17.19 5.82 1.80
N PRO A 30 17.84 7.01 1.80
CA PRO A 30 19.15 7.18 2.41
C PRO A 30 19.15 6.68 3.86
N GLY A 31 20.15 5.85 4.20
CA GLY A 31 20.24 5.24 5.54
C GLY A 31 19.26 4.08 5.79
N PHE A 32 18.65 3.54 4.75
CA PHE A 32 17.76 2.39 4.87
C PHE A 32 18.48 1.23 5.58
N VAL A 33 17.75 0.66 6.55
CA VAL A 33 18.18 -0.57 7.25
C VAL A 33 17.16 -1.65 6.97
N ASP A 34 17.62 -2.78 6.48
CA ASP A 34 16.79 -3.93 6.23
C ASP A 34 16.49 -4.64 7.56
N ILE A 35 15.29 -4.42 8.09
CA ILE A 35 14.84 -4.97 9.38
C ILE A 35 14.11 -6.29 9.10
N PRO A 36 14.39 -7.38 9.82
CA PRO A 36 13.63 -8.63 9.72
C PRO A 36 12.14 -8.43 9.96
N ALA A 37 11.32 -9.24 9.28
CA ALA A 37 9.89 -9.24 9.53
C ALA A 37 9.57 -9.61 10.99
N PRO A 38 8.57 -8.97 11.62
CA PRO A 38 8.15 -9.29 12.97
C PRO A 38 7.51 -10.67 13.05
N ALA A 39 7.58 -11.30 14.21
CA ALA A 39 6.74 -12.46 14.53
C ALA A 39 5.28 -12.01 14.62
N ILE A 40 4.38 -12.80 14.03
CA ILE A 40 2.95 -12.46 14.04
C ILE A 40 2.35 -12.86 15.39
N ALA A 41 1.73 -11.89 16.06
CA ALA A 41 1.04 -12.10 17.33
C ALA A 41 -0.23 -12.94 17.16
N ALA A 42 -0.76 -13.42 18.28
CA ALA A 42 -2.04 -14.10 18.34
C ALA A 42 -3.18 -13.20 17.85
N THR A 43 -4.24 -13.81 17.30
CA THR A 43 -5.33 -13.07 16.64
C THR A 43 -6.04 -12.08 17.56
N GLU A 44 -6.19 -12.40 18.84
CA GLU A 44 -6.83 -11.54 19.87
C GLU A 44 -6.05 -10.27 20.20
N GLU A 45 -4.78 -10.22 19.82
CA GLU A 45 -3.94 -9.03 19.96
C GLU A 45 -4.00 -8.09 18.75
N LEU A 46 -4.61 -8.55 17.67
CA LEU A 46 -4.74 -7.81 16.43
C LEU A 46 -6.10 -7.08 16.38
N VAL A 47 -6.15 -6.00 15.62
CA VAL A 47 -7.39 -5.33 15.24
C VAL A 47 -7.59 -5.48 13.74
N SER A 48 -8.72 -6.08 13.34
CA SER A 48 -8.93 -6.54 11.96
C SER A 48 -10.18 -5.94 11.34
N HIS A 49 -10.16 -5.79 10.01
CA HIS A 49 -11.29 -5.44 9.16
C HIS A 49 -11.27 -6.32 7.91
N THR A 50 -12.44 -6.64 7.39
CA THR A 50 -12.60 -7.47 6.20
C THR A 50 -13.46 -6.75 5.17
N GLU A 51 -13.01 -6.74 3.93
CA GLU A 51 -13.79 -6.31 2.76
C GLU A 51 -13.87 -7.46 1.76
N GLU A 52 -14.96 -7.50 1.00
CA GLU A 52 -15.24 -8.56 0.05
C GLU A 52 -15.77 -8.00 -1.26
N ILE A 53 -15.48 -8.70 -2.36
CA ILE A 53 -16.04 -8.39 -3.66
C ILE A 53 -16.25 -9.68 -4.48
N THR A 54 -17.30 -9.69 -5.30
CA THR A 54 -17.47 -10.69 -6.33
C THR A 54 -17.24 -10.06 -7.70
N ILE A 55 -16.40 -10.69 -8.50
CA ILE A 55 -16.06 -10.26 -9.86
C ILE A 55 -16.65 -11.26 -10.84
N ASP A 56 -17.41 -10.78 -11.82
CA ASP A 56 -18.03 -11.60 -12.87
C ASP A 56 -17.00 -11.92 -13.96
N ARG A 57 -15.90 -12.56 -13.52
CA ARG A 57 -14.81 -13.03 -14.37
C ARG A 57 -14.31 -14.40 -13.86
N PRO A 58 -13.83 -15.27 -14.77
CA PRO A 58 -13.23 -16.54 -14.40
C PRO A 58 -12.05 -16.38 -13.44
N PHE A 59 -11.89 -17.31 -12.54
CA PHE A 59 -10.83 -17.31 -11.52
C PHE A 59 -9.42 -17.09 -12.09
N ALA A 60 -9.09 -17.75 -13.19
CA ALA A 60 -7.78 -17.59 -13.84
C ALA A 60 -7.56 -16.17 -14.36
N VAL A 61 -8.59 -15.49 -14.89
CA VAL A 61 -8.52 -14.12 -15.38
C VAL A 61 -8.28 -13.14 -14.23
N VAL A 62 -8.99 -13.35 -13.10
CA VAL A 62 -8.79 -12.51 -11.90
C VAL A 62 -7.39 -12.68 -11.35
N LEU A 63 -6.86 -13.90 -11.26
CA LEU A 63 -5.48 -14.14 -10.80
C LEU A 63 -4.44 -13.51 -11.74
N ASP A 64 -4.65 -13.56 -13.04
CA ASP A 64 -3.74 -12.92 -14.01
C ASP A 64 -3.72 -11.40 -13.86
N SER A 65 -4.86 -10.79 -13.56
CA SER A 65 -4.97 -9.35 -13.33
C SER A 65 -4.12 -8.84 -12.14
N LEU A 66 -3.75 -9.73 -11.19
CA LEU A 66 -2.90 -9.40 -10.04
C LEU A 66 -1.43 -9.20 -10.42
N ASN A 67 -1.02 -9.54 -11.64
CA ASN A 67 0.33 -9.29 -12.14
C ASN A 67 0.57 -7.82 -12.51
N LYS A 68 -0.47 -6.97 -12.49
CA LYS A 68 -0.33 -5.53 -12.72
C LYS A 68 0.44 -4.87 -11.56
N PRO A 69 1.20 -3.79 -11.82
CA PRO A 69 1.92 -3.07 -10.77
C PRO A 69 0.98 -2.56 -9.67
N LEU A 70 1.41 -2.60 -8.41
CA LEU A 70 0.61 -2.12 -7.27
C LEU A 70 0.11 -0.69 -7.41
N LYS A 71 0.90 0.19 -8.03
CA LYS A 71 0.54 1.60 -8.27
C LYS A 71 -0.71 1.76 -9.13
N ASP A 72 -1.03 0.75 -9.94
CA ASP A 72 -2.19 0.74 -10.84
C ASP A 72 -3.44 0.15 -10.15
N THR A 73 -3.29 -0.32 -8.91
CA THR A 73 -4.35 -0.95 -8.11
C THR A 73 -4.63 -0.19 -6.81
N ILE A 74 -3.57 0.27 -6.10
CA ILE A 74 -3.70 0.96 -4.80
C ILE A 74 -3.54 2.46 -5.00
N HIS A 75 -4.67 3.14 -5.17
CA HIS A 75 -4.72 4.57 -5.41
C HIS A 75 -4.81 5.38 -4.12
N LYS A 76 -4.37 6.65 -4.19
CA LYS A 76 -4.53 7.61 -3.11
C LYS A 76 -6.02 7.82 -2.79
N THR A 77 -6.35 7.85 -1.49
CA THR A 77 -7.64 8.29 -0.97
C THR A 77 -7.54 9.71 -0.38
N SER A 78 -8.63 10.25 0.14
CA SER A 78 -8.62 11.52 0.88
C SER A 78 -7.78 11.47 2.15
N ALA A 79 -7.61 10.29 2.75
CA ALA A 79 -6.96 10.08 4.05
C ALA A 79 -5.61 9.36 3.96
N LEU A 80 -5.39 8.54 2.93
CA LEU A 80 -4.22 7.68 2.83
C LEU A 80 -3.50 7.88 1.48
N PRO A 81 -2.15 7.84 1.47
CA PRO A 81 -1.39 7.85 0.24
C PRO A 81 -1.65 6.56 -0.57
N GLY A 82 -1.53 6.66 -1.88
CA GLY A 82 -1.47 5.50 -2.77
C GLY A 82 -0.06 4.95 -2.89
N VAL A 83 0.10 3.87 -3.66
CA VAL A 83 1.40 3.32 -4.01
C VAL A 83 1.98 4.07 -5.20
N SER A 84 3.25 4.46 -5.13
CA SER A 84 4.00 5.05 -6.25
C SER A 84 4.93 4.04 -6.95
N GLY A 85 5.28 2.95 -6.27
CA GLY A 85 6.13 1.88 -6.80
C GLY A 85 6.58 0.92 -5.73
N ASP A 86 7.40 -0.04 -6.11
CA ASP A 86 8.05 -0.96 -5.20
C ASP A 86 9.49 -1.26 -5.61
N TYR A 87 10.30 -1.75 -4.67
CA TYR A 87 11.69 -2.12 -4.85
C TYR A 87 11.96 -3.47 -4.18
N THR A 88 12.40 -4.46 -4.96
CA THR A 88 12.67 -5.82 -4.48
C THR A 88 13.90 -5.85 -3.58
N LEU A 89 13.78 -6.41 -2.37
CA LEU A 89 14.86 -6.60 -1.40
C LEU A 89 15.44 -8.01 -1.46
N SER A 90 14.64 -9.01 -1.81
CA SER A 90 15.05 -10.42 -1.84
C SER A 90 15.64 -10.82 -3.18
N LYS A 91 16.46 -11.90 -3.19
CA LYS A 91 16.97 -12.49 -4.42
C LYS A 91 15.92 -13.30 -5.20
N ILE A 92 14.79 -13.64 -4.55
CA ILE A 92 13.66 -14.35 -5.16
C ILE A 92 12.62 -13.35 -5.60
N SER A 93 11.89 -13.65 -6.67
CA SER A 93 10.81 -12.81 -7.19
C SER A 93 9.74 -12.60 -6.12
N PHE A 94 9.21 -11.37 -6.02
CA PHE A 94 8.12 -11.08 -5.11
C PHE A 94 6.88 -11.88 -5.48
N GLY A 95 6.16 -12.38 -4.46
CA GLY A 95 5.00 -13.27 -4.60
C GLY A 95 5.25 -14.68 -4.06
N LEU A 96 6.50 -15.10 -3.89
CA LEU A 96 6.85 -16.37 -3.24
C LEU A 96 7.04 -16.16 -1.73
N PRO A 97 6.70 -17.16 -0.87
CA PRO A 97 6.94 -17.09 0.57
C PRO A 97 8.38 -16.71 0.90
N GLY A 98 8.56 -15.77 1.82
CA GLY A 98 9.88 -15.21 2.19
C GLY A 98 10.40 -14.11 1.26
N SER A 99 9.77 -13.86 0.09
CA SER A 99 10.15 -12.71 -0.74
C SER A 99 9.78 -11.39 -0.09
N ARG A 100 10.64 -10.38 -0.29
CA ARG A 100 10.56 -9.08 0.39
C ARG A 100 10.73 -7.93 -0.57
N ARG A 101 10.05 -6.82 -0.27
CA ARG A 101 10.19 -5.56 -0.99
C ARG A 101 10.02 -4.34 -0.08
N ILE A 102 10.44 -3.19 -0.57
CA ILE A 102 9.99 -1.88 -0.10
C ILE A 102 8.81 -1.47 -0.97
N VAL A 103 7.76 -0.95 -0.37
CA VAL A 103 6.68 -0.25 -1.07
C VAL A 103 6.85 1.24 -0.82
N CYS A 104 6.90 2.03 -1.89
CA CYS A 104 6.97 3.48 -1.85
C CYS A 104 5.57 4.07 -2.01
N LEU A 105 5.27 5.06 -1.20
CA LEU A 105 3.97 5.73 -1.19
C LEU A 105 4.04 7.11 -1.86
N THR A 106 2.90 7.61 -2.30
CA THR A 106 2.79 8.88 -3.03
C THR A 106 3.09 10.12 -2.18
N ASP A 107 3.19 9.99 -0.85
CA ASP A 107 3.62 11.02 0.08
C ASP A 107 5.13 10.99 0.38
N GLY A 108 5.88 10.11 -0.30
CA GLY A 108 7.31 9.91 -0.11
C GLY A 108 7.66 8.97 1.05
N SER A 109 6.69 8.48 1.81
CA SER A 109 6.93 7.48 2.84
C SER A 109 7.09 6.08 2.25
N THR A 110 7.65 5.16 3.05
CA THR A 110 7.91 3.78 2.65
C THR A 110 7.48 2.81 3.74
N LEU A 111 7.36 1.54 3.36
CA LEU A 111 7.16 0.41 4.25
C LEU A 111 7.90 -0.81 3.70
N GLN A 112 8.18 -1.79 4.55
CA GLN A 112 8.68 -3.10 4.14
C GLN A 112 7.54 -4.10 4.08
N GLU A 113 7.63 -5.04 3.15
CA GLU A 113 6.63 -6.09 2.98
C GLU A 113 7.31 -7.44 2.74
N GLN A 114 6.77 -8.50 3.34
CA GLN A 114 7.19 -9.88 3.12
C GLN A 114 6.00 -10.78 2.89
N VAL A 115 6.09 -11.64 1.90
CA VAL A 115 5.10 -12.71 1.66
C VAL A 115 5.28 -13.80 2.71
N LEU A 116 4.20 -14.15 3.39
CA LEU A 116 4.14 -15.22 4.39
C LEU A 116 3.66 -16.53 3.78
N THR A 117 2.57 -16.46 3.01
CA THR A 117 1.92 -17.63 2.39
C THR A 117 1.53 -17.32 0.96
N ARG A 118 1.73 -18.28 0.08
CA ARG A 118 1.21 -18.28 -1.28
C ARG A 118 0.82 -19.72 -1.63
N GLU A 119 -0.47 -20.02 -1.54
CA GLU A 119 -1.02 -21.32 -1.87
C GLU A 119 -2.03 -21.15 -2.99
N GLN A 120 -2.05 -22.08 -3.92
CA GLN A 120 -2.98 -22.03 -5.05
C GLN A 120 -3.42 -23.44 -5.41
N THR A 121 -4.72 -23.60 -5.62
CA THR A 121 -5.37 -24.79 -6.16
C THR A 121 -6.06 -24.43 -7.48
N GLY A 122 -6.78 -25.39 -8.07
CA GLY A 122 -7.60 -25.11 -9.26
C GLY A 122 -8.80 -24.17 -8.99
N HIS A 123 -9.21 -23.99 -7.71
CA HIS A 123 -10.43 -23.27 -7.34
C HIS A 123 -10.23 -22.23 -6.22
N SER A 124 -9.03 -22.13 -5.68
CA SER A 124 -8.73 -21.14 -4.63
C SER A 124 -7.29 -20.68 -4.70
N SER A 125 -7.04 -19.45 -4.25
CA SER A 125 -5.70 -18.93 -4.01
C SER A 125 -5.68 -18.17 -2.69
N HIS A 126 -4.69 -18.48 -1.85
CA HIS A 126 -4.46 -17.81 -0.58
C HIS A 126 -3.14 -17.06 -0.65
N PHE A 127 -3.18 -15.76 -0.35
CA PHE A 127 -2.02 -14.89 -0.35
C PHE A 127 -1.99 -14.08 0.93
N ARG A 128 -0.97 -14.34 1.77
CA ARG A 128 -0.79 -13.65 3.05
C ARG A 128 0.56 -12.98 3.10
N TYR A 129 0.59 -11.75 3.62
CA TYR A 129 1.81 -10.95 3.73
C TYR A 129 1.82 -10.13 5.02
N VAL A 130 3.00 -9.73 5.45
CA VAL A 130 3.21 -8.82 6.58
C VAL A 130 3.87 -7.53 6.09
N VAL A 131 3.43 -6.42 6.66
CA VAL A 131 3.92 -5.07 6.38
C VAL A 131 4.39 -4.43 7.66
N TRP A 132 5.61 -3.88 7.67
CA TRP A 132 6.17 -3.23 8.85
C TRP A 132 7.10 -2.08 8.46
N HIS A 133 7.77 -1.47 9.44
CA HIS A 133 8.75 -0.40 9.24
C HIS A 133 8.16 0.76 8.42
N TYR A 134 6.97 1.20 8.82
CA TYR A 134 6.33 2.37 8.21
C TYR A 134 7.12 3.63 8.55
N THR A 135 7.46 4.43 7.54
CA THR A 135 8.13 5.73 7.74
C THR A 135 7.15 6.90 7.82
N SER A 136 5.87 6.67 7.48
CA SER A 136 4.82 7.68 7.61
C SER A 136 4.57 8.07 9.06
N ALA A 137 4.41 9.37 9.31
CA ALA A 137 4.06 9.89 10.63
C ALA A 137 2.69 9.40 11.12
N GLN A 138 1.74 9.17 10.22
CA GLN A 138 0.40 8.68 10.53
C GLN A 138 0.41 7.22 11.01
N ALA A 139 1.38 6.43 10.56
CA ALA A 139 1.52 5.03 10.95
C ALA A 139 2.32 4.83 12.25
N ARG A 140 2.72 5.89 12.96
CA ARG A 140 3.49 5.80 14.22
C ARG A 140 2.90 4.85 15.28
N PRO A 141 1.56 4.75 15.44
CA PRO A 141 0.96 3.80 16.39
C PRO A 141 1.03 2.34 15.96
N ILE A 142 1.32 2.09 14.68
CA ILE A 142 1.28 0.75 14.10
C ILE A 142 2.66 0.11 14.24
N ASP A 143 2.69 -1.11 14.75
CA ASP A 143 3.87 -1.95 14.78
C ASP A 143 4.04 -2.66 13.43
N TYR A 144 3.03 -3.42 13.04
CA TYR A 144 2.93 -4.04 11.72
C TYR A 144 1.47 -4.26 11.30
N GLY A 145 1.29 -4.57 10.02
CA GLY A 145 0.03 -5.00 9.44
C GLY A 145 0.17 -6.36 8.77
N VAL A 146 -0.92 -7.13 8.74
CA VAL A 146 -1.01 -8.41 8.02
C VAL A 146 -2.17 -8.31 7.04
N GLY A 147 -1.89 -8.48 5.76
CA GLY A 147 -2.91 -8.63 4.73
C GLY A 147 -3.10 -10.12 4.42
N ASP A 148 -4.35 -10.53 4.29
CA ASP A 148 -4.76 -11.90 4.04
C ASP A 148 -5.85 -11.91 2.96
N PHE A 149 -5.50 -12.37 1.76
CA PHE A 149 -6.40 -12.49 0.61
C PHE A 149 -6.77 -13.95 0.38
N LEU A 150 -8.07 -14.21 0.30
CA LEU A 150 -8.61 -15.48 -0.20
C LEU A 150 -9.40 -15.22 -1.48
N TYR A 151 -8.98 -15.83 -2.55
CA TYR A 151 -9.66 -15.85 -3.85
C TYR A 151 -10.33 -17.20 -4.02
N THR A 152 -11.62 -17.20 -4.36
CA THR A 152 -12.42 -18.44 -4.49
C THR A 152 -13.17 -18.43 -5.81
N ASP A 153 -13.03 -19.50 -6.59
CA ASP A 153 -13.84 -19.76 -7.77
C ASP A 153 -15.27 -20.18 -7.33
N LEU A 154 -16.24 -19.33 -7.66
CA LEU A 154 -17.66 -19.64 -7.40
C LEU A 154 -18.31 -20.48 -8.49
N GLY A 155 -17.57 -20.80 -9.56
CA GLY A 155 -18.13 -21.36 -10.76
C GLY A 155 -18.94 -20.35 -11.59
N GLY A 156 -19.36 -20.76 -12.79
CA GLY A 156 -20.13 -19.88 -13.68
C GLY A 156 -19.39 -18.62 -14.13
N GLY A 157 -18.06 -18.64 -14.14
CA GLY A 157 -17.24 -17.49 -14.54
C GLY A 157 -17.20 -16.38 -13.51
N ARG A 158 -17.35 -16.70 -12.23
CA ARG A 158 -17.33 -15.72 -11.13
C ARG A 158 -16.25 -16.05 -10.11
N THR A 159 -15.60 -15.02 -9.58
CA THR A 159 -14.58 -15.14 -8.55
C THR A 159 -14.96 -14.27 -7.36
N HIS A 160 -14.87 -14.81 -6.16
CA HIS A 160 -15.03 -14.09 -4.89
C HIS A 160 -13.67 -13.80 -4.28
N ILE A 161 -13.49 -12.60 -3.76
CA ILE A 161 -12.29 -12.17 -3.05
C ILE A 161 -12.70 -11.72 -1.66
N THR A 162 -12.11 -12.33 -0.64
CA THR A 162 -12.16 -11.86 0.75
C THR A 162 -10.78 -11.30 1.10
N TRP A 163 -10.72 -10.06 1.57
CA TRP A 163 -9.49 -9.43 2.04
C TRP A 163 -9.63 -9.00 3.48
N THR A 164 -8.92 -9.68 4.38
CA THR A 164 -8.81 -9.31 5.78
C THR A 164 -7.48 -8.56 5.99
N TYR A 165 -7.55 -7.40 6.63
CA TYR A 165 -6.36 -6.68 7.05
C TYR A 165 -6.36 -6.50 8.57
N SER A 166 -5.24 -6.88 9.20
CA SER A 166 -5.09 -6.89 10.66
C SER A 166 -3.89 -6.04 11.06
N PHE A 167 -4.03 -5.23 12.12
CA PHE A 167 -2.95 -4.42 12.66
C PHE A 167 -2.57 -4.85 14.08
N LYS A 168 -1.26 -4.94 14.35
CA LYS A 168 -0.70 -4.90 15.71
C LYS A 168 -0.38 -3.44 16.03
N LEU A 169 -0.87 -2.95 17.16
CA LEU A 169 -0.54 -1.62 17.64
C LEU A 169 0.67 -1.69 18.58
N LYS A 170 1.49 -0.63 18.58
CA LYS A 170 2.58 -0.46 19.54
C LYS A 170 2.02 -0.20 20.93
N GLU A 171 2.49 -0.95 21.91
CA GLU A 171 2.00 -0.87 23.29
C GLU A 171 2.52 0.35 24.06
N ASP A 172 3.58 0.98 23.56
CA ASP A 172 4.16 2.21 24.10
C ASP A 172 3.56 3.50 23.52
N ARG A 173 2.58 3.40 22.61
CA ARG A 173 2.00 4.55 21.90
C ARG A 173 0.47 4.54 21.94
N PHE A 174 -0.10 5.76 21.92
CA PHE A 174 -1.54 5.92 21.75
C PHE A 174 -1.96 5.45 20.34
N PRO A 175 -3.06 4.67 20.23
CA PRO A 175 -3.94 4.19 21.28
C PRO A 175 -3.51 2.83 21.89
N GLY A 176 -2.43 2.19 21.41
CA GLY A 176 -2.06 0.82 21.74
C GLY A 176 -1.83 0.56 23.24
N TYR A 177 -1.28 1.53 23.99
CA TYR A 177 -1.07 1.38 25.43
C TYR A 177 -2.39 1.24 26.25
N LEU A 178 -3.54 1.49 25.63
CA LEU A 178 -4.86 1.30 26.21
C LEU A 178 -5.39 -0.16 26.06
N GLY A 179 -4.57 -1.05 25.50
CA GLY A 179 -4.93 -2.46 25.32
C GLY A 179 -6.16 -2.65 24.44
N ALA A 180 -7.15 -3.42 24.92
CA ALA A 180 -8.38 -3.70 24.16
C ALA A 180 -9.19 -2.43 23.82
N PHE A 181 -9.24 -1.45 24.72
CA PHE A 181 -9.92 -0.18 24.48
C PHE A 181 -9.21 0.63 23.40
N GLY A 182 -7.89 0.64 23.39
CA GLY A 182 -7.10 1.27 22.33
C GLY A 182 -7.32 0.64 20.95
N ARG A 183 -7.41 -0.69 20.88
CA ARG A 183 -7.79 -1.40 19.65
C ARG A 183 -9.18 -1.01 19.17
N TYR A 184 -10.16 -0.90 20.08
CA TYR A 184 -11.50 -0.42 19.73
C TYR A 184 -11.46 1.01 19.15
N LEU A 185 -10.75 1.94 19.80
CA LEU A 185 -10.61 3.32 19.31
C LEU A 185 -9.95 3.37 17.93
N PHE A 186 -8.89 2.57 17.70
CA PHE A 186 -8.23 2.49 16.41
C PHE A 186 -9.16 1.94 15.33
N ARG A 187 -9.95 0.93 15.69
CA ARG A 187 -10.94 0.33 14.79
C ARG A 187 -11.95 1.37 14.31
N VAL A 188 -12.68 2.00 15.25
CA VAL A 188 -13.77 2.94 14.90
C VAL A 188 -13.26 4.28 14.36
N GLY A 189 -12.07 4.73 14.75
CA GLY A 189 -11.52 6.01 14.31
C GLY A 189 -10.76 5.95 12.98
N PHE A 190 -10.22 4.79 12.63
CA PHE A 190 -9.34 4.66 11.47
C PHE A 190 -9.69 3.46 10.58
N LEU A 191 -9.75 2.24 11.16
CA LEU A 191 -9.77 1.02 10.39
C LEU A 191 -11.10 0.84 9.62
N ASP A 192 -12.24 0.96 10.30
CA ASP A 192 -13.58 0.75 9.70
C ASP A 192 -14.01 1.88 8.75
N HIS A 193 -13.24 2.96 8.65
CA HIS A 193 -13.55 4.11 7.79
C HIS A 193 -12.46 4.39 6.76
N GLN A 194 -11.32 4.95 7.21
CA GLN A 194 -10.27 5.42 6.29
C GLN A 194 -9.55 4.26 5.60
N TYR A 195 -9.20 3.23 6.38
CA TYR A 195 -8.51 2.06 5.83
C TYR A 195 -9.46 1.18 5.02
N ALA A 196 -10.69 0.95 5.50
CA ALA A 196 -11.74 0.26 4.77
C ALA A 196 -12.03 0.90 3.40
N ALA A 197 -12.06 2.24 3.33
CA ALA A 197 -12.24 2.95 2.05
C ALA A 197 -11.09 2.66 1.06
N MET A 198 -9.84 2.57 1.54
CA MET A 198 -8.70 2.18 0.72
C MET A 198 -8.81 0.71 0.29
N MET A 199 -9.23 -0.19 1.19
CA MET A 199 -9.43 -1.61 0.86
C MET A 199 -10.50 -1.79 -0.23
N ARG A 200 -11.66 -1.13 -0.10
CA ARG A 200 -12.71 -1.14 -1.14
C ARG A 200 -12.20 -0.62 -2.47
N GLY A 201 -11.54 0.54 -2.47
CA GLY A 201 -10.97 1.11 -3.69
C GLY A 201 -9.94 0.20 -4.37
N THR A 202 -9.17 -0.56 -3.58
CA THR A 202 -8.21 -1.56 -4.10
C THR A 202 -8.94 -2.76 -4.72
N LEU A 203 -10.00 -3.26 -4.08
CA LEU A 203 -10.81 -4.34 -4.64
C LEU A 203 -11.55 -3.91 -5.92
N ASP A 204 -12.07 -2.67 -5.95
CA ASP A 204 -12.67 -2.09 -7.16
C ASP A 204 -11.63 -1.94 -8.29
N GLY A 205 -10.40 -1.52 -7.97
CA GLY A 205 -9.29 -1.48 -8.92
C GLY A 205 -8.94 -2.88 -9.45
N THR A 206 -8.92 -3.89 -8.59
CA THR A 206 -8.73 -5.29 -9.00
C THR A 206 -9.83 -5.76 -9.95
N LYS A 207 -11.09 -5.43 -9.64
CA LYS A 207 -12.24 -5.72 -10.50
C LYS A 207 -12.08 -5.05 -11.87
N ALA A 208 -11.80 -3.76 -11.91
CA ALA A 208 -11.57 -3.03 -13.15
C ALA A 208 -10.43 -3.64 -13.98
N ASN A 209 -9.33 -4.05 -13.31
CA ASN A 209 -8.20 -4.70 -13.96
C ASN A 209 -8.54 -6.07 -14.56
N ALA A 210 -9.48 -6.81 -13.99
CA ALA A 210 -9.92 -8.10 -14.49
C ALA A 210 -10.98 -7.99 -15.62
N GLU A 211 -11.66 -6.86 -15.72
CA GLU A 211 -12.71 -6.59 -16.71
C GLU A 211 -12.17 -6.01 -18.03
N HIS A 212 -10.92 -5.54 -18.03
CA HIS A 212 -10.20 -4.96 -19.18
C HIS A 212 -8.99 -5.81 -19.60
#